data_269e1ad0e52419c955493205fc29da86
#
_entry.id   269e1ad0e52419c955493205fc29da86
#
_cell.length_a   1.000
_cell.length_b   1.000
_cell.length_c   1.000
_cell.angle_alpha   90.00
_cell.angle_beta   90.00
_cell.angle_gamma   90.00
#
_symmetry.space_group_name_H-M   'P 1'
#
loop_
_entity.id
_entity.type
_entity.pdbx_description
1 polymer ?
#
loop_
_entity_poly.entity_id
_entity_poly.type
_entity_poly.pdbx_seq_one_letter_code
_entity_poly.pdbx_strand_id
1 'polypeptide(L)'
;MNKILVVVALGFFSFATAANAQNLTVKEVAVSVTDAFIPSGFDSKAEAYVVVNGLFPNTCYSMSEPIIDHKTAMEHEIQTMAKVKPGICIRVFVPFNKEITLGQLATGKHTVRFLADDGTYFEKSLVVE
;
A
#
# COMPACT_ATOMS: atom_id res chain seq x y z
N MET A 1 -1.35 -77.07 20.24
CA MET A 1 -0.21 -76.15 20.51
C MET A 1 -0.39 -74.90 19.70
N ASN A 2 -0.92 -73.86 20.28
CA ASN A 2 -1.14 -72.64 19.56
C ASN A 2 0.08 -71.71 19.80
N LYS A 3 0.77 -71.42 18.73
CA LYS A 3 1.82 -70.44 18.74
C LYS A 3 1.18 -69.05 18.51
N ILE A 4 1.13 -68.28 19.56
CA ILE A 4 0.70 -66.90 19.51
C ILE A 4 1.88 -66.07 18.97
N LEU A 5 1.74 -65.52 17.76
CA LEU A 5 2.68 -64.60 17.16
C LEU A 5 2.30 -63.21 17.65
N VAL A 6 3.10 -62.66 18.60
CA VAL A 6 2.97 -61.29 19.02
C VAL A 6 3.69 -60.40 18.02
N VAL A 7 2.93 -59.71 17.18
CA VAL A 7 3.47 -58.68 16.31
C VAL A 7 3.57 -57.40 17.10
N VAL A 8 4.80 -57.05 17.47
CA VAL A 8 5.08 -55.73 18.06
C VAL A 8 5.16 -54.72 16.92
N ALA A 9 4.11 -53.94 16.75
CA ALA A 9 4.12 -52.82 15.84
C ALA A 9 4.90 -51.67 16.50
N LEU A 10 6.13 -51.46 16.06
CA LEU A 10 6.91 -50.26 16.41
C LEU A 10 6.31 -49.08 15.64
N GLY A 11 5.47 -48.30 16.34
CA GLY A 11 4.98 -47.05 15.80
C GLY A 11 6.10 -45.99 15.81
N PHE A 12 6.57 -45.66 14.63
CA PHE A 12 7.42 -44.51 14.47
C PHE A 12 6.57 -43.25 14.63
N PHE A 13 6.64 -42.63 15.81
CA PHE A 13 6.13 -41.26 15.98
C PHE A 13 7.10 -40.31 15.30
N SER A 14 6.78 -39.93 14.08
CA SER A 14 7.45 -38.84 13.41
C SER A 14 6.99 -37.54 14.05
N PHE A 15 7.81 -36.97 14.92
CA PHE A 15 7.62 -35.61 15.39
C PHE A 15 7.94 -34.68 14.22
N ALA A 16 6.92 -34.23 13.51
CA ALA A 16 7.05 -33.11 12.60
C ALA A 16 7.29 -31.86 13.43
N THR A 17 8.53 -31.44 13.53
CA THR A 17 8.85 -30.11 14.04
C THR A 17 8.33 -29.12 13.02
N ALA A 18 7.19 -28.48 13.32
CA ALA A 18 6.75 -27.33 12.57
C ALA A 18 7.79 -26.24 12.82
N ALA A 19 8.63 -25.97 11.82
CA ALA A 19 9.49 -24.82 11.82
C ALA A 19 8.58 -23.58 11.76
N ASN A 20 8.41 -22.89 12.88
CA ASN A 20 7.84 -21.55 12.90
C ASN A 20 8.84 -20.64 12.17
N ALA A 21 8.73 -20.57 10.86
CA ALA A 21 9.32 -19.48 10.11
C ALA A 21 8.60 -18.21 10.62
N GLN A 22 9.26 -17.44 11.46
CA GLN A 22 8.83 -16.08 11.74
C GLN A 22 8.95 -15.32 10.43
N ASN A 23 7.87 -15.31 9.67
CA ASN A 23 7.71 -14.39 8.57
C ASN A 23 7.72 -13.00 9.18
N LEU A 24 8.87 -12.34 9.08
CA LEU A 24 8.99 -10.91 9.31
C LEU A 24 8.13 -10.24 8.25
N THR A 25 6.85 -10.08 8.57
CA THR A 25 5.84 -9.62 7.63
C THR A 25 6.03 -8.13 7.41
N VAL A 26 6.27 -7.74 6.17
CA VAL A 26 6.20 -6.35 5.74
C VAL A 26 4.77 -5.87 5.97
N LYS A 27 4.59 -4.79 6.72
CA LYS A 27 3.29 -4.17 6.96
C LYS A 27 3.01 -3.12 5.89
N GLU A 28 1.78 -3.04 5.43
CA GLU A 28 1.30 -1.91 4.66
C GLU A 28 0.56 -0.94 5.58
N VAL A 29 0.92 0.33 5.48
CA VAL A 29 0.35 1.41 6.28
C VAL A 29 -0.03 2.59 5.41
N ALA A 30 -1.08 3.31 5.82
CA ALA A 30 -1.42 4.59 5.23
C ALA A 30 -0.39 5.64 5.66
N VAL A 31 0.01 6.49 4.74
CA VAL A 31 0.91 7.60 5.01
C VAL A 31 0.31 8.92 4.55
N SER A 32 0.63 9.98 5.26
CA SER A 32 0.21 11.31 4.89
C SER A 32 1.14 11.90 3.84
N VAL A 33 0.57 12.66 2.91
CA VAL A 33 1.33 13.47 1.97
C VAL A 33 1.34 14.91 2.45
N THR A 34 2.46 15.61 2.24
CA THR A 34 2.61 17.01 2.65
C THR A 34 2.06 17.96 1.60
N ASP A 35 2.16 17.59 0.34
CA ASP A 35 1.64 18.35 -0.80
C ASP A 35 1.41 17.44 -2.00
N ALA A 36 0.68 17.96 -2.98
CA ALA A 36 0.43 17.29 -4.25
C ALA A 36 0.51 18.30 -5.38
N PHE A 37 1.15 17.91 -6.46
CA PHE A 37 1.18 18.66 -7.70
C PHE A 37 0.15 18.09 -8.67
N ILE A 38 -0.70 18.96 -9.20
CA ILE A 38 -1.70 18.63 -10.21
C ILE A 38 -1.27 19.25 -11.54
N PRO A 39 -0.82 18.46 -12.51
CA PRO A 39 -0.54 18.97 -13.85
C PRO A 39 -1.79 19.51 -14.52
N SER A 40 -1.62 20.41 -15.46
CA SER A 40 -2.69 20.95 -16.30
C SER A 40 -2.56 20.41 -17.73
N GLY A 41 -3.62 20.60 -18.52
CA GLY A 41 -3.60 20.26 -19.94
C GLY A 41 -4.05 18.84 -20.27
N PHE A 42 -4.69 18.14 -19.33
CA PHE A 42 -5.31 16.86 -19.64
C PHE A 42 -6.57 17.03 -20.48
N ASP A 43 -6.76 16.15 -21.45
CA ASP A 43 -8.03 15.95 -22.14
C ASP A 43 -8.66 14.61 -21.72
N SER A 44 -9.86 14.32 -22.21
CA SER A 44 -10.59 13.10 -21.86
C SER A 44 -9.95 11.80 -22.39
N LYS A 45 -9.01 11.91 -23.30
CA LYS A 45 -8.25 10.77 -23.86
C LYS A 45 -6.92 10.56 -23.18
N ALA A 46 -6.40 11.57 -22.46
CA ALA A 46 -5.15 11.49 -21.74
C ALA A 46 -5.32 10.74 -20.42
N GLU A 47 -4.27 10.06 -20.01
CA GLU A 47 -4.18 9.49 -18.68
C GLU A 47 -3.85 10.59 -17.66
N ALA A 48 -4.83 11.00 -16.87
CA ALA A 48 -4.62 11.98 -15.82
C ALA A 48 -3.77 11.38 -14.69
N TYR A 49 -2.90 12.17 -14.14
CA TYR A 49 -2.07 11.78 -13.01
C TYR A 49 -1.83 12.97 -12.07
N VAL A 50 -1.44 12.64 -10.86
CA VAL A 50 -1.04 13.60 -9.84
C VAL A 50 0.30 13.15 -9.25
N VAL A 51 1.05 14.09 -8.69
CA VAL A 51 2.33 13.79 -8.03
C VAL A 51 2.22 14.17 -6.57
N VAL A 52 2.39 13.20 -5.68
CA VAL A 52 2.36 13.42 -4.24
C VAL A 52 3.76 13.46 -3.66
N ASN A 53 3.95 14.31 -2.66
CA ASN A 53 5.20 14.46 -1.93
C ASN A 53 4.96 14.29 -0.44
N GLY A 54 5.93 13.73 0.24
CA GLY A 54 5.85 13.59 1.68
C GLY A 54 7.19 13.17 2.29
N LEU A 55 7.14 12.86 3.57
CA LEU A 55 8.29 12.42 4.34
C LEU A 55 7.95 11.13 5.07
N PHE A 56 8.79 10.12 4.90
CA PHE A 56 8.76 8.94 5.75
C PHE A 56 9.47 9.22 7.08
N PRO A 57 8.99 8.66 8.20
CA PRO A 57 9.57 8.94 9.51
C PRO A 57 10.91 8.24 9.76
N ASN A 58 11.27 7.23 8.96
CA ASN A 58 12.51 6.48 9.08
C ASN A 58 12.82 5.70 7.79
N THR A 59 13.95 4.99 7.79
CA THR A 59 14.45 4.28 6.60
C THR A 59 13.77 2.93 6.33
N CYS A 60 12.88 2.46 7.19
CA CYS A 60 12.15 1.19 6.98
C CYS A 60 10.95 1.33 6.03
N TYR A 61 10.55 2.55 5.73
CA TYR A 61 9.43 2.83 4.85
C TYR A 61 9.83 2.81 3.39
N SER A 62 8.98 2.28 2.55
CA SER A 62 9.09 2.37 1.09
C SER A 62 7.70 2.55 0.47
N MET A 63 7.65 3.15 -0.72
CA MET A 63 6.38 3.36 -1.41
C MET A 63 5.70 2.04 -1.74
N SER A 64 4.38 2.02 -1.56
CA SER A 64 3.49 0.95 -2.01
C SER A 64 2.48 1.50 -3.01
N GLU A 65 1.66 0.62 -3.58
CA GLU A 65 0.59 1.04 -4.48
C GLU A 65 -0.47 1.85 -3.72
N PRO A 66 -0.85 3.03 -4.22
CA PRO A 66 -1.90 3.82 -3.59
C PRO A 66 -3.26 3.16 -3.75
N ILE A 67 -4.17 3.48 -2.85
CA ILE A 67 -5.58 3.11 -2.96
C ILE A 67 -6.31 4.30 -3.58
N ILE A 68 -6.90 4.10 -4.75
CA ILE A 68 -7.66 5.12 -5.47
C ILE A 68 -9.13 4.72 -5.43
N ASP A 69 -9.97 5.63 -4.95
CA ASP A 69 -11.41 5.44 -4.88
C ASP A 69 -12.11 6.56 -5.69
N HIS A 70 -12.72 6.19 -6.79
CA HIS A 70 -13.54 7.10 -7.58
C HIS A 70 -14.94 7.15 -6.97
N LYS A 71 -15.16 8.11 -6.06
CA LYS A 71 -16.43 8.28 -5.37
C LYS A 71 -17.59 8.62 -6.31
N THR A 72 -17.31 9.51 -7.25
CA THR A 72 -18.17 9.85 -8.38
C THR A 72 -17.31 10.00 -9.63
N ALA A 73 -17.94 10.29 -10.77
CA ALA A 73 -17.19 10.58 -11.98
C ALA A 73 -16.26 11.80 -11.85
N MET A 74 -16.57 12.71 -10.92
CA MET A 74 -15.87 13.98 -10.73
C MET A 74 -15.15 14.10 -9.36
N GLU A 75 -15.29 13.11 -8.49
CA GLU A 75 -14.67 13.10 -7.16
C GLU A 75 -13.83 11.84 -6.96
N HIS A 76 -12.59 12.03 -6.57
CA HIS A 76 -11.61 10.97 -6.40
C HIS A 76 -10.90 11.11 -5.07
N GLU A 77 -10.71 10.01 -4.37
CA GLU A 77 -9.92 9.96 -3.14
C GLU A 77 -8.68 9.10 -3.36
N ILE A 78 -7.55 9.57 -2.86
CA ILE A 78 -6.28 8.88 -2.92
C ILE A 78 -5.75 8.69 -1.51
N GLN A 79 -5.52 7.43 -1.14
CA GLN A 79 -4.79 7.06 0.05
C GLN A 79 -3.40 6.59 -0.35
N THR A 80 -2.39 7.34 0.02
CA THR A 80 -1.00 6.95 -0.21
C THR A 80 -0.61 5.88 0.80
N MET A 81 0.01 4.81 0.31
CA MET A 81 0.39 3.65 1.11
C MET A 81 1.90 3.46 1.10
N ALA A 82 2.40 2.89 2.16
CA ALA A 82 3.80 2.50 2.28
C ALA A 82 3.94 1.09 2.85
N LYS A 83 5.04 0.45 2.52
CA LYS A 83 5.49 -0.80 3.13
C LYS A 83 6.52 -0.48 4.20
N VAL A 84 6.38 -1.08 5.37
CA VAL A 84 7.29 -0.93 6.48
C VAL A 84 8.01 -2.25 6.72
N LYS A 85 9.31 -2.27 6.51
CA LYS A 85 10.15 -3.44 6.79
C LYS A 85 10.37 -3.58 8.28
N PRO A 86 10.33 -4.81 8.84
CA PRO A 86 10.75 -5.04 10.21
C PRO A 86 12.28 -4.89 10.33
N GLY A 87 12.75 -4.58 11.53
CA GLY A 87 14.17 -4.49 11.84
C GLY A 87 14.60 -3.13 12.38
N ILE A 88 15.90 -2.87 12.30
CA ILE A 88 16.50 -1.63 12.78
C ILE A 88 16.36 -0.56 11.70
N CYS A 89 15.75 0.57 12.06
CA CYS A 89 15.53 1.70 11.16
C CYS A 89 16.33 2.90 11.65
N ILE A 90 16.89 3.65 10.72
CA ILE A 90 17.54 4.92 11.03
C ILE A 90 16.46 5.98 11.14
N ARG A 91 16.43 6.72 12.25
CA ARG A 91 15.46 7.79 12.52
C ARG A 91 15.85 9.08 11.81
N VAL A 92 15.66 9.11 10.52
CA VAL A 92 15.78 10.29 9.68
C VAL A 92 14.53 10.39 8.81
N PHE A 93 14.09 11.61 8.53
CA PHE A 93 13.02 11.81 7.57
C PHE A 93 13.54 11.50 6.16
N VAL A 94 12.81 10.66 5.44
CA VAL A 94 13.15 10.27 4.07
C VAL A 94 12.10 10.86 3.13
N PRO A 95 12.47 11.83 2.28
CA PRO A 95 11.53 12.38 1.31
C PRO A 95 11.06 11.32 0.32
N PHE A 96 9.80 11.37 -0.03
CA PHE A 96 9.26 10.57 -1.12
C PHE A 96 8.48 11.43 -2.11
N ASN A 97 8.46 10.96 -3.34
CA ASN A 97 7.75 11.54 -4.46
C ASN A 97 7.13 10.40 -5.25
N LYS A 98 5.84 10.46 -5.53
CA LYS A 98 5.13 9.40 -6.25
C LYS A 98 4.17 9.99 -7.27
N GLU A 99 4.30 9.57 -8.51
CA GLU A 99 3.30 9.79 -9.54
C GLU A 99 2.18 8.76 -9.39
N ILE A 100 0.94 9.24 -9.33
CA ILE A 100 -0.26 8.41 -9.18
C ILE A 100 -1.15 8.65 -10.39
N THR A 101 -1.33 7.61 -11.20
CA THR A 101 -2.18 7.64 -12.38
C THR A 101 -3.64 7.43 -11.98
N LEU A 102 -4.49 8.37 -12.37
CA LEU A 102 -5.94 8.30 -12.16
C LEU A 102 -6.69 7.68 -13.35
N GLY A 103 -6.03 7.56 -14.49
CA GLY A 103 -6.62 7.05 -15.70
C GLY A 103 -7.29 8.14 -16.54
N GLN A 104 -8.11 7.71 -17.48
CA GLN A 104 -8.91 8.62 -18.32
C GLN A 104 -10.11 9.12 -17.53
N LEU A 105 -10.25 10.44 -17.46
CA LEU A 105 -11.31 11.11 -16.72
C LEU A 105 -12.20 11.90 -17.67
N ALA A 106 -13.47 12.03 -17.30
CA ALA A 106 -14.42 12.84 -18.05
C ALA A 106 -14.01 14.32 -18.10
N THR A 107 -14.39 15.03 -19.14
CA THR A 107 -14.18 16.48 -19.26
C THR A 107 -14.87 17.20 -18.12
N GLY A 108 -14.18 18.13 -17.50
CA GLY A 108 -14.70 18.96 -16.43
C GLY A 108 -13.72 19.16 -15.29
N LYS A 109 -14.20 19.80 -14.22
CA LYS A 109 -13.42 20.05 -13.01
C LYS A 109 -13.63 18.93 -12.01
N HIS A 110 -12.56 18.21 -11.71
CA HIS A 110 -12.54 17.13 -10.74
C HIS A 110 -12.00 17.61 -9.40
N THR A 111 -12.49 17.03 -8.34
CA THR A 111 -11.95 17.19 -6.97
C THR A 111 -11.16 15.94 -6.62
N VAL A 112 -9.92 16.13 -6.22
CA VAL A 112 -9.04 15.05 -5.75
C VAL A 112 -8.74 15.26 -4.28
N ARG A 113 -9.13 14.30 -3.43
CA ARG A 113 -8.88 14.29 -2.01
C ARG A 113 -7.68 13.41 -1.70
N PHE A 114 -6.75 13.97 -0.96
CA PHE A 114 -5.58 13.26 -0.47
C PHE A 114 -5.76 12.95 1.00
N LEU A 115 -5.98 11.66 1.30
CA LEU A 115 -6.25 11.21 2.67
C LEU A 115 -4.95 11.11 3.45
N ALA A 116 -4.98 11.57 4.70
CA ALA A 116 -3.90 11.38 5.66
C ALA A 116 -4.08 10.06 6.44
N ASP A 117 -3.06 9.66 7.19
CA ASP A 117 -3.08 8.45 8.00
C ASP A 117 -4.07 8.51 9.17
N ASP A 118 -4.43 9.71 9.62
CA ASP A 118 -5.40 9.98 10.70
C ASP A 118 -6.85 10.17 10.20
N GLY A 119 -7.10 10.04 8.89
CA GLY A 119 -8.41 10.22 8.27
C GLY A 119 -8.74 11.67 7.89
N THR A 120 -7.89 12.63 8.21
CA THR A 120 -8.02 13.98 7.65
C THR A 120 -7.63 13.98 6.17
N TYR A 121 -7.98 15.03 5.45
CA TYR A 121 -7.66 15.14 4.03
C TYR A 121 -7.50 16.60 3.62
N PHE A 122 -6.83 16.81 2.48
CA PHE A 122 -6.90 18.07 1.75
C PHE A 122 -7.33 17.80 0.31
N GLU A 123 -7.86 18.82 -0.34
CA GLU A 123 -8.42 18.74 -1.69
C GLU A 123 -7.63 19.62 -2.65
N LYS A 124 -7.51 19.14 -3.89
CA LYS A 124 -7.04 19.91 -5.02
C LYS A 124 -7.95 19.67 -6.22
N SER A 125 -8.00 20.66 -7.10
CA SER A 125 -8.78 20.57 -8.34
C SER A 125 -7.90 20.08 -9.49
N LEU A 126 -8.47 19.21 -10.31
CA LEU A 126 -7.88 18.75 -11.57
C LEU A 126 -8.87 19.06 -12.67
N VAL A 127 -8.43 19.75 -13.70
CA VAL A 127 -9.28 20.12 -14.83
C VAL A 127 -8.94 19.25 -16.03
N VAL A 128 -9.98 18.63 -16.61
CA VAL A 128 -9.92 17.89 -17.88
C VAL A 128 -10.66 18.67 -18.95
N GLU A 129 -9.95 19.01 -20.00
CA GLU A 129 -10.47 19.79 -21.12
C GLU A 129 -11.23 18.94 -22.16
#